data_ed08ae2aa0f8207ea221ccbda6b474ec
#
_entry.id   ed08ae2aa0f8207ea221ccbda6b474ec
#
_cell.length_a   1.000
_cell.length_b   1.000
_cell.length_c   1.000
_cell.angle_alpha   90.00
_cell.angle_beta   90.00
_cell.angle_gamma   90.00
#
_symmetry.space_group_name_H-M   'P 1'
#
loop_
_entity.id
_entity.type
_entity.pdbx_description
1 polymer ?
#
loop_
_entity_poly.entity_id
_entity_poly.type
_entity_poly.pdbx_seq_one_letter_code
_entity_poly.pdbx_strand_id
1 'polypeptide(L)'
;MGPTNTGKTSLAISLAEKLDAEIISVDSVQIYKYADIGSNKLKPNLLKDHPHHLINSIEPQDSYSVGNFRNDVIKIINTLDKKNKNIILVGGTMMYFNSLFKGISDLPENDSKIRRQLDEEEKKYGINFLYQRLQKIDEESALKIHKNDQQRIKRSLEIFIQTGETHSQLKKKTAFNPFENRNFLNFAIVPEDKKIFKENLKARFLVMLEEGLIEETKFLIEKFTRNIKLLSSVGYKQVVEYLEEKTSLEELVEKATNANYQLSKRQITWLKKFEITEIFSTNQSNMVIKILNYLE
;
A
#
# COMPACT_ATOMS: atom_id res chain seq x y z
N MET A 1 -6.34 -5.64 9.33
CA MET A 1 -5.75 -4.36 8.84
C MET A 1 -4.89 -3.71 9.92
N GLY A 2 -4.00 -2.76 9.57
CA GLY A 2 -3.23 -2.00 10.55
C GLY A 2 -1.87 -1.53 10.00
N PRO A 3 -1.13 -0.68 10.75
CA PRO A 3 0.16 -0.21 10.32
C PRO A 3 1.22 -1.32 10.30
N THR A 4 2.36 -1.04 9.66
CA THR A 4 3.50 -1.97 9.71
C THR A 4 3.95 -2.21 11.15
N ASN A 5 4.60 -3.34 11.42
CA ASN A 5 5.14 -3.71 12.75
C ASN A 5 4.10 -3.83 13.88
N THR A 6 2.88 -4.33 13.56
CA THR A 6 1.83 -4.58 14.58
C THR A 6 1.44 -6.06 14.70
N GLY A 7 2.22 -6.99 14.16
CA GLY A 7 1.96 -8.43 14.30
C GLY A 7 0.87 -9.01 13.40
N LYS A 8 0.36 -8.25 12.41
CA LYS A 8 -0.73 -8.70 11.51
C LYS A 8 -0.44 -10.02 10.81
N THR A 9 0.77 -10.20 10.32
CA THR A 9 1.14 -11.39 9.53
C THR A 9 1.12 -12.64 10.40
N SER A 10 1.68 -12.58 11.61
CA SER A 10 1.65 -13.70 12.55
C SER A 10 0.21 -14.06 12.94
N LEU A 11 -0.63 -13.05 13.19
CA LEU A 11 -2.05 -13.27 13.47
C LEU A 11 -2.77 -13.92 12.28
N ALA A 12 -2.49 -13.46 11.05
CA ALA A 12 -3.11 -14.01 9.84
C ALA A 12 -2.72 -15.47 9.61
N ILE A 13 -1.46 -15.84 9.85
CA ILE A 13 -0.99 -17.23 9.77
C ILE A 13 -1.72 -18.10 10.79
N SER A 14 -1.76 -17.68 12.07
CA SER A 14 -2.45 -18.45 13.12
C SER A 14 -3.95 -18.63 12.85
N LEU A 15 -4.59 -17.63 12.23
CA LEU A 15 -6.00 -17.75 11.82
C LEU A 15 -6.14 -18.66 10.59
N ALA A 16 -5.24 -18.56 9.62
CA ALA A 16 -5.29 -19.38 8.40
C ALA A 16 -5.21 -20.88 8.72
N GLU A 17 -4.33 -21.27 9.66
CA GLU A 17 -4.22 -22.66 10.14
C GLU A 17 -5.52 -23.15 10.78
N LYS A 18 -6.19 -22.32 11.59
CA LYS A 18 -7.42 -22.72 12.30
C LYS A 18 -8.65 -22.73 11.42
N LEU A 19 -8.69 -21.90 10.39
CA LEU A 19 -9.84 -21.69 9.53
C LEU A 19 -9.70 -22.40 8.17
N ASP A 20 -8.62 -23.14 7.93
CA ASP A 20 -8.26 -23.67 6.59
C ASP A 20 -8.37 -22.58 5.53
N ALA A 21 -7.77 -21.41 5.81
CA ALA A 21 -7.90 -20.22 4.98
C ALA A 21 -6.64 -19.98 4.14
N GLU A 22 -6.82 -19.39 2.97
CA GLU A 22 -5.72 -18.85 2.17
C GLU A 22 -5.55 -17.35 2.43
N ILE A 23 -4.29 -16.88 2.42
CA ILE A 23 -3.94 -15.51 2.76
C ILE A 23 -3.68 -14.72 1.48
N ILE A 24 -4.26 -13.51 1.40
CA ILE A 24 -3.98 -12.54 0.34
C ILE A 24 -3.28 -11.33 0.97
N SER A 25 -2.05 -11.04 0.51
CA SER A 25 -1.30 -9.87 0.95
C SER A 25 -1.88 -8.59 0.35
N VAL A 26 -2.22 -7.63 1.22
CA VAL A 26 -2.72 -6.30 0.85
C VAL A 26 -1.62 -5.28 1.10
N ASP A 27 -0.52 -5.44 0.34
CA ASP A 27 0.68 -4.63 0.47
C ASP A 27 1.22 -4.20 -0.90
N SER A 28 1.52 -2.91 -1.06
CA SER A 28 1.97 -2.32 -2.32
C SER A 28 3.47 -2.45 -2.58
N VAL A 29 4.21 -3.08 -1.66
CA VAL A 29 5.67 -3.28 -1.77
C VAL A 29 6.00 -4.77 -1.82
N GLN A 30 5.36 -5.61 -1.00
CA GLN A 30 5.58 -7.06 -0.99
C GLN A 30 5.22 -7.75 -2.31
N ILE A 31 4.42 -7.11 -3.16
CA ILE A 31 4.06 -7.60 -4.49
C ILE A 31 5.27 -7.73 -5.43
N TYR A 32 6.29 -6.88 -5.25
CA TYR A 32 7.49 -6.85 -6.11
C TYR A 32 8.45 -7.98 -5.76
N LYS A 33 8.96 -8.67 -6.76
CA LYS A 33 10.09 -9.60 -6.61
C LYS A 33 11.33 -8.85 -6.12
N TYR A 34 12.24 -9.55 -5.46
CA TYR A 34 13.52 -9.04 -4.96
C TYR A 34 13.43 -7.90 -3.92
N ALA A 35 12.24 -7.52 -3.52
CA ALA A 35 12.02 -6.57 -2.43
C ALA A 35 11.73 -7.35 -1.15
N ASP A 36 12.68 -8.07 -0.62
CA ASP A 36 12.45 -9.04 0.45
C ASP A 36 12.68 -8.41 1.83
N ILE A 37 13.85 -7.81 2.03
CA ILE A 37 14.24 -7.19 3.29
C ILE A 37 13.46 -5.88 3.49
N GLY A 38 13.53 -4.96 2.53
CA GLY A 38 12.94 -3.63 2.64
C GLY A 38 11.42 -3.62 2.71
N SER A 39 10.75 -4.67 2.23
CA SER A 39 9.30 -4.87 2.39
C SER A 39 8.93 -5.74 3.59
N ASN A 40 9.94 -6.29 4.29
CA ASN A 40 9.78 -7.23 5.39
C ASN A 40 8.87 -8.41 5.03
N LYS A 41 9.16 -9.05 3.93
CA LYS A 41 8.50 -10.30 3.58
C LYS A 41 8.82 -11.41 4.57
N LEU A 42 7.94 -12.38 4.65
CA LEU A 42 8.23 -13.63 5.32
C LEU A 42 9.42 -14.33 4.63
N LYS A 43 10.24 -15.01 5.41
CA LYS A 43 11.35 -15.82 4.89
C LYS A 43 10.81 -16.90 3.95
N PRO A 44 11.57 -17.32 2.93
CA PRO A 44 11.09 -18.27 1.91
C PRO A 44 10.52 -19.58 2.45
N ASN A 45 11.10 -20.14 3.52
CA ASN A 45 10.58 -21.32 4.20
C ASN A 45 9.16 -21.08 4.77
N LEU A 46 8.94 -19.95 5.45
CA LEU A 46 7.63 -19.62 6.00
C LEU A 46 6.59 -19.31 4.90
N LEU A 47 7.02 -18.72 3.78
CA LEU A 47 6.13 -18.53 2.63
C LEU A 47 5.75 -19.84 1.95
N LYS A 48 6.62 -20.85 2.01
CA LYS A 48 6.32 -22.20 1.49
C LYS A 48 5.30 -22.89 2.37
N ASP A 49 5.43 -22.79 3.68
CA ASP A 49 4.54 -23.42 4.65
C ASP A 49 3.19 -22.67 4.75
N HIS A 50 3.20 -21.35 4.58
CA HIS A 50 2.02 -20.48 4.62
C HIS A 50 1.96 -19.61 3.36
N PRO A 51 1.49 -20.15 2.23
CA PRO A 51 1.42 -19.41 0.98
C PRO A 51 0.56 -18.12 1.09
N HIS A 52 1.12 -17.04 0.58
CA HIS A 52 0.43 -15.75 0.50
C HIS A 52 0.28 -15.36 -0.96
N HIS A 53 -0.94 -15.15 -1.41
CA HIS A 53 -1.18 -14.56 -2.73
C HIS A 53 -0.68 -13.11 -2.78
N LEU A 54 -0.28 -12.67 -3.97
CA LEU A 54 0.19 -11.31 -4.25
C LEU A 54 1.49 -10.92 -3.51
N ILE A 55 2.34 -11.92 -3.23
CA ILE A 55 3.75 -11.72 -2.89
C ILE A 55 4.60 -12.16 -4.07
N ASN A 56 5.69 -11.46 -4.39
CA ASN A 56 6.61 -11.79 -5.50
C ASN A 56 5.92 -11.97 -6.86
N SER A 57 4.86 -11.19 -7.15
CA SER A 57 4.00 -11.41 -8.32
C SER A 57 4.40 -10.61 -9.54
N ILE A 58 5.15 -9.51 -9.37
CA ILE A 58 5.56 -8.62 -10.46
C ILE A 58 7.05 -8.27 -10.39
N GLU A 59 7.62 -7.88 -11.52
CA GLU A 59 9.00 -7.40 -11.58
C GLU A 59 9.10 -5.95 -11.07
N PRO A 60 10.25 -5.53 -10.49
CA PRO A 60 10.43 -4.19 -9.92
C PRO A 60 10.22 -3.03 -10.90
N GLN A 61 10.45 -3.23 -12.19
CA GLN A 61 10.24 -2.22 -13.24
C GLN A 61 8.77 -2.07 -13.63
N ASP A 62 7.92 -3.04 -13.30
CA ASP A 62 6.52 -3.02 -13.68
C ASP A 62 5.73 -2.03 -12.81
N SER A 63 4.68 -1.46 -13.38
CA SER A 63 3.74 -0.65 -12.63
C SER A 63 2.62 -1.52 -12.08
N TYR A 64 2.28 -1.33 -10.81
CA TYR A 64 1.13 -1.99 -10.19
C TYR A 64 0.20 -0.96 -9.57
N SER A 65 -0.99 -0.89 -10.12
CA SER A 65 -2.01 0.07 -9.71
C SER A 65 -3.00 -0.55 -8.73
N VAL A 66 -3.80 0.29 -8.09
CA VAL A 66 -4.93 -0.17 -7.27
C VAL A 66 -5.96 -0.94 -8.11
N GLY A 67 -6.11 -0.62 -9.40
CA GLY A 67 -6.97 -1.36 -10.34
C GLY A 67 -6.43 -2.77 -10.61
N ASN A 68 -5.12 -2.91 -10.87
CA ASN A 68 -4.49 -4.21 -11.03
C ASN A 68 -4.67 -5.07 -9.78
N PHE A 69 -4.38 -4.52 -8.59
CA PHE A 69 -4.58 -5.20 -7.32
C PHE A 69 -6.03 -5.71 -7.18
N ARG A 70 -7.02 -4.86 -7.41
CA ARG A 70 -8.42 -5.22 -7.30
C ARG A 70 -8.79 -6.36 -8.26
N ASN A 71 -8.37 -6.27 -9.52
CA ASN A 71 -8.67 -7.29 -10.53
C ASN A 71 -8.04 -8.64 -10.17
N ASP A 72 -6.81 -8.63 -9.67
CA ASP A 72 -6.12 -9.86 -9.26
C ASP A 72 -6.77 -10.46 -8.02
N VAL A 73 -7.14 -9.65 -7.01
CA VAL A 73 -7.87 -10.15 -5.84
C VAL A 73 -9.21 -10.75 -6.22
N ILE A 74 -9.96 -10.14 -7.15
CA ILE A 74 -11.23 -10.71 -7.66
C ILE A 74 -11.00 -12.10 -8.27
N LYS A 75 -9.99 -12.27 -9.11
CA LYS A 75 -9.66 -13.57 -9.72
C LYS A 75 -9.29 -14.61 -8.66
N ILE A 76 -8.48 -14.22 -7.68
CA ILE A 76 -8.06 -15.12 -6.58
C ILE A 76 -9.29 -15.53 -5.77
N ILE A 77 -10.10 -14.57 -5.32
CA ILE A 77 -11.31 -14.85 -4.53
C ILE A 77 -12.25 -15.79 -5.29
N ASN A 78 -12.54 -15.52 -6.57
CA ASN A 78 -13.40 -16.38 -7.39
C ASN A 78 -12.82 -17.82 -7.52
N THR A 79 -11.52 -17.96 -7.50
CA THR A 79 -10.86 -19.28 -7.53
C THR A 79 -10.99 -19.99 -6.19
N LEU A 80 -10.83 -19.28 -5.08
CA LEU A 80 -10.91 -19.82 -3.73
C LEU A 80 -12.34 -20.18 -3.35
N ASP A 81 -13.33 -19.39 -3.77
CA ASP A 81 -14.75 -19.67 -3.58
C ASP A 81 -15.16 -21.02 -4.23
N LYS A 82 -14.64 -21.29 -5.44
CA LYS A 82 -14.87 -22.60 -6.10
C LYS A 82 -14.26 -23.77 -5.33
N LYS A 83 -13.26 -23.51 -4.50
CA LYS A 83 -12.60 -24.51 -3.64
C LYS A 83 -13.20 -24.57 -2.23
N ASN A 84 -14.21 -23.74 -1.94
CA ASN A 84 -14.79 -23.56 -0.60
C ASN A 84 -13.75 -23.20 0.47
N LYS A 85 -12.71 -22.40 0.09
CA LYS A 85 -11.67 -21.95 1.02
C LYS A 85 -12.05 -20.66 1.70
N ASN A 86 -11.77 -20.57 2.98
CA ASN A 86 -11.82 -19.30 3.71
C ASN A 86 -10.69 -18.38 3.22
N ILE A 87 -10.90 -17.07 3.35
CA ILE A 87 -9.98 -16.08 2.79
C ILE A 87 -9.65 -15.04 3.85
N ILE A 88 -8.35 -14.77 4.03
CA ILE A 88 -7.85 -13.74 4.92
C ILE A 88 -7.12 -12.68 4.11
N LEU A 89 -7.61 -11.44 4.16
CA LEU A 89 -6.94 -10.27 3.59
C LEU A 89 -6.08 -9.62 4.67
N VAL A 90 -4.75 -9.62 4.52
CA VAL A 90 -3.82 -9.05 5.50
C VAL A 90 -2.92 -7.99 4.91
N GLY A 91 -2.83 -6.82 5.54
CA GLY A 91 -1.91 -5.79 5.07
C GLY A 91 -2.11 -4.41 5.69
N GLY A 92 -1.35 -3.45 5.13
CA GLY A 92 -1.35 -2.06 5.56
C GLY A 92 -1.66 -1.04 4.45
N THR A 93 -1.87 -1.49 3.20
CA THR A 93 -2.18 -0.59 2.08
C THR A 93 -3.68 -0.29 2.06
N MET A 94 -4.08 0.71 2.86
CA MET A 94 -5.50 1.04 3.10
C MET A 94 -6.28 1.42 1.85
N MET A 95 -5.61 1.98 0.83
CA MET A 95 -6.26 2.27 -0.45
C MET A 95 -6.68 0.99 -1.18
N TYR A 96 -5.91 -0.09 -1.03
CA TYR A 96 -6.25 -1.39 -1.61
C TYR A 96 -7.50 -1.97 -0.95
N PHE A 97 -7.58 -1.96 0.39
CA PHE A 97 -8.80 -2.35 1.10
C PHE A 97 -10.00 -1.50 0.67
N ASN A 98 -9.83 -0.18 0.61
CA ASN A 98 -10.91 0.71 0.20
C ASN A 98 -11.43 0.38 -1.21
N SER A 99 -10.55 -0.04 -2.11
CA SER A 99 -10.91 -0.41 -3.47
C SER A 99 -11.75 -1.69 -3.54
N LEU A 100 -11.53 -2.60 -2.61
CA LEU A 100 -12.31 -3.84 -2.51
C LEU A 100 -13.69 -3.58 -1.91
N PHE A 101 -13.77 -2.78 -0.85
CA PHE A 101 -15.02 -2.58 -0.11
C PHE A 101 -15.96 -1.56 -0.74
N LYS A 102 -15.42 -0.50 -1.36
CA LYS A 102 -16.24 0.57 -1.96
C LYS A 102 -16.25 0.54 -3.49
N GLY A 103 -15.52 -0.40 -4.09
CA GLY A 103 -15.26 -0.37 -5.51
C GLY A 103 -14.31 0.77 -5.91
N ILE A 104 -13.96 0.80 -7.16
CA ILE A 104 -13.20 1.89 -7.79
C ILE A 104 -13.95 2.27 -9.06
N SER A 105 -14.04 3.57 -9.33
CA SER A 105 -14.49 4.05 -10.63
C SER A 105 -13.55 3.51 -11.71
N ASP A 106 -14.10 3.14 -12.84
CA ASP A 106 -13.32 2.68 -13.99
C ASP A 106 -12.57 3.87 -14.59
N LEU A 107 -11.39 4.13 -14.04
CA LEU A 107 -10.52 5.20 -14.47
C LEU A 107 -9.48 4.64 -15.44
N PRO A 108 -9.13 5.38 -16.49
CA PRO A 108 -8.14 4.94 -17.47
C PRO A 108 -6.79 4.61 -16.78
N GLU A 109 -6.02 3.72 -17.36
CA GLU A 109 -4.66 3.46 -16.90
C GLU A 109 -3.79 4.70 -17.03
N ASN A 110 -2.64 4.68 -16.36
CA ASN A 110 -1.71 5.80 -16.42
C ASN A 110 -1.04 5.88 -17.79
N ASP A 111 -1.01 7.07 -18.38
CA ASP A 111 -0.29 7.35 -19.62
C ASP A 111 1.05 8.05 -19.33
N SER A 112 2.14 7.37 -19.64
CA SER A 112 3.49 7.89 -19.40
C SER A 112 3.84 9.14 -20.24
N LYS A 113 3.22 9.30 -21.43
CA LYS A 113 3.46 10.47 -22.29
C LYS A 113 2.78 11.71 -21.70
N ILE A 114 1.50 11.57 -21.31
CA ILE A 114 0.75 12.66 -20.69
C ILE A 114 1.39 13.07 -19.36
N ARG A 115 1.84 12.10 -18.56
CA ARG A 115 2.54 12.40 -17.31
C ARG A 115 3.82 13.18 -17.54
N ARG A 116 4.63 12.78 -18.51
CA ARG A 116 5.85 13.52 -18.87
C ARG A 116 5.54 14.95 -19.30
N GLN A 117 4.50 15.13 -20.13
CA GLN A 117 4.04 16.46 -20.52
C GLN A 117 3.65 17.31 -19.30
N LEU A 118 2.85 16.75 -18.38
CA LEU A 118 2.44 17.46 -17.15
C LEU A 118 3.63 17.75 -16.21
N ASP A 119 4.63 16.87 -16.17
CA ASP A 119 5.87 17.08 -15.42
C ASP A 119 6.72 18.22 -16.03
N GLU A 120 6.76 18.33 -17.36
CA GLU A 120 7.44 19.44 -18.08
C GLU A 120 6.69 20.76 -17.88
N GLU A 121 5.36 20.75 -17.97
CA GLU A 121 4.52 21.92 -17.68
C GLU A 121 4.71 22.41 -16.24
N GLU A 122 4.76 21.49 -15.25
CA GLU A 122 5.04 21.84 -13.85
C GLU A 122 6.42 22.45 -13.68
N LYS A 123 7.45 21.87 -14.30
CA LYS A 123 8.82 22.43 -14.23
C LYS A 123 8.90 23.84 -14.81
N LYS A 124 8.12 24.10 -15.86
CA LYS A 124 8.15 25.40 -16.57
C LYS A 124 7.30 26.48 -15.89
N TYR A 125 6.12 26.13 -15.41
CA TYR A 125 5.11 27.08 -14.95
C TYR A 125 4.74 26.92 -13.47
N GLY A 126 5.23 25.89 -12.81
CA GLY A 126 4.94 25.58 -11.42
C GLY A 126 3.60 24.88 -11.21
N ILE A 127 3.46 24.25 -10.03
CA ILE A 127 2.26 23.47 -9.68
C ILE A 127 0.97 24.32 -9.64
N ASN A 128 1.08 25.60 -9.29
CA ASN A 128 -0.06 26.50 -9.22
C ASN A 128 -0.72 26.69 -10.59
N PHE A 129 0.05 26.70 -11.69
CA PHE A 129 -0.48 26.72 -13.05
C PHE A 129 -1.34 25.50 -13.35
N LEU A 130 -0.87 24.31 -13.01
CA LEU A 130 -1.64 23.07 -13.17
C LEU A 130 -2.88 23.04 -12.29
N TYR A 131 -2.80 23.56 -11.07
CA TYR A 131 -3.96 23.68 -10.19
C TYR A 131 -5.03 24.62 -10.73
N GLN A 132 -4.65 25.79 -11.25
CA GLN A 132 -5.59 26.71 -11.91
C GLN A 132 -6.24 26.10 -13.14
N ARG A 133 -5.46 25.32 -13.93
CA ARG A 133 -6.01 24.55 -15.06
C ARG A 133 -7.04 23.53 -14.57
N LEU A 134 -6.76 22.79 -13.48
CA LEU A 134 -7.71 21.88 -12.88
C LEU A 134 -8.98 22.58 -12.40
N GLN A 135 -8.87 23.75 -11.77
CA GLN A 135 -10.03 24.55 -11.32
C GLN A 135 -10.98 24.90 -12.47
N LYS A 136 -10.42 25.22 -13.66
CA LYS A 136 -11.23 25.56 -14.86
C LYS A 136 -11.90 24.32 -15.48
N ILE A 137 -11.28 23.14 -15.37
CA ILE A 137 -11.75 21.91 -16.01
C ILE A 137 -12.67 21.11 -15.10
N ASP A 138 -12.31 21.00 -13.81
CA ASP A 138 -12.97 20.16 -12.81
C ASP A 138 -12.93 20.87 -11.44
N GLU A 139 -13.78 21.86 -11.28
CA GLU A 139 -13.89 22.64 -10.04
C GLU A 139 -14.21 21.76 -8.84
N GLU A 140 -15.08 20.74 -9.03
CA GLU A 140 -15.44 19.81 -7.95
C GLU A 140 -14.24 19.00 -7.43
N SER A 141 -13.36 18.54 -8.32
CA SER A 141 -12.10 17.90 -7.90
C SER A 141 -11.14 18.91 -7.29
N ALA A 142 -11.02 20.10 -7.85
CA ALA A 142 -10.10 21.12 -7.34
C ALA A 142 -10.45 21.54 -5.90
N LEU A 143 -11.72 21.66 -5.56
CA LEU A 143 -12.17 21.96 -4.19
C LEU A 143 -11.78 20.89 -3.16
N LYS A 144 -11.60 19.64 -3.59
CA LYS A 144 -11.25 18.48 -2.73
C LYS A 144 -9.75 18.21 -2.69
N ILE A 145 -8.99 18.77 -3.63
CA ILE A 145 -7.55 18.53 -3.78
C ILE A 145 -6.78 19.75 -3.28
N HIS A 146 -5.84 19.51 -2.35
CA HIS A 146 -4.99 20.59 -1.89
C HIS A 146 -4.13 21.14 -3.03
N LYS A 147 -3.98 22.47 -3.14
CA LYS A 147 -3.26 23.14 -4.24
C LYS A 147 -1.80 22.71 -4.44
N ASN A 148 -1.19 22.10 -3.43
CA ASN A 148 0.17 21.56 -3.48
C ASN A 148 0.20 20.03 -3.66
N ASP A 149 -0.94 19.36 -3.85
CA ASP A 149 -0.98 17.92 -4.09
C ASP A 149 -0.74 17.61 -5.58
N GLN A 150 0.54 17.68 -5.95
CA GLN A 150 1.02 17.48 -7.32
C GLN A 150 0.47 16.19 -7.94
N GLN A 151 0.49 15.10 -7.18
CA GLN A 151 0.09 13.79 -7.69
C GLN A 151 -1.40 13.75 -8.06
N ARG A 152 -2.27 14.29 -7.20
CA ARG A 152 -3.71 14.30 -7.46
C ARG A 152 -4.10 15.30 -8.52
N ILE A 153 -3.47 16.47 -8.56
CA ILE A 153 -3.66 17.48 -9.60
C ILE A 153 -3.34 16.88 -10.97
N LYS A 154 -2.12 16.33 -11.14
CA LYS A 154 -1.69 15.72 -12.39
C LYS A 154 -2.58 14.55 -12.78
N ARG A 155 -2.98 13.70 -11.83
CA ARG A 155 -3.87 12.57 -12.13
C ARG A 155 -5.24 13.02 -12.64
N SER A 156 -5.83 14.06 -12.07
CA SER A 156 -7.11 14.58 -12.54
C SER A 156 -7.01 15.20 -13.94
N LEU A 157 -5.92 15.90 -14.22
CA LEU A 157 -5.63 16.44 -15.56
C LEU A 157 -5.33 15.32 -16.58
N GLU A 158 -4.55 14.31 -16.20
CA GLU A 158 -4.26 13.13 -17.01
C GLU A 158 -5.55 12.43 -17.47
N ILE A 159 -6.48 12.19 -16.54
CA ILE A 159 -7.78 11.57 -16.82
C ILE A 159 -8.54 12.40 -17.86
N PHE A 160 -8.64 13.71 -17.66
CA PHE A 160 -9.34 14.58 -18.59
C PHE A 160 -8.70 14.60 -19.98
N ILE A 161 -7.38 14.64 -20.08
CA ILE A 161 -6.66 14.62 -21.34
C ILE A 161 -6.89 13.30 -22.09
N GLN A 162 -6.96 12.17 -21.37
CA GLN A 162 -7.18 10.84 -21.96
C GLN A 162 -8.61 10.61 -22.43
N THR A 163 -9.59 11.10 -21.68
CA THR A 163 -10.99 10.67 -21.85
C THR A 163 -11.93 11.78 -22.32
N GLY A 164 -11.52 13.05 -22.18
CA GLY A 164 -12.41 14.20 -22.35
C GLY A 164 -13.42 14.38 -21.19
N GLU A 165 -13.46 13.48 -20.21
CA GLU A 165 -14.36 13.56 -19.06
C GLU A 165 -13.58 13.95 -17.79
N THR A 166 -14.22 14.69 -16.89
CA THR A 166 -13.57 15.09 -15.64
C THR A 166 -13.46 13.92 -14.66
N HIS A 167 -12.47 13.99 -13.78
CA HIS A 167 -12.30 12.99 -12.72
C HIS A 167 -13.52 12.91 -11.79
N SER A 168 -14.19 14.06 -11.53
CA SER A 168 -15.42 14.11 -10.74
C SER A 168 -16.58 13.42 -11.46
N GLN A 169 -16.73 13.59 -12.79
CA GLN A 169 -17.76 12.91 -13.58
C GLN A 169 -17.56 11.39 -13.60
N LEU A 170 -16.34 10.93 -13.88
CA LEU A 170 -16.03 9.49 -13.89
C LEU A 170 -16.22 8.85 -12.52
N LYS A 171 -15.95 9.56 -11.43
CA LYS A 171 -16.24 9.06 -10.07
C LYS A 171 -17.72 8.87 -9.76
N LYS A 172 -18.58 9.64 -10.39
CA LYS A 172 -20.05 9.53 -10.22
C LYS A 172 -20.62 8.38 -11.03
N LYS A 173 -19.96 7.95 -12.10
CA LYS A 173 -20.35 6.74 -12.83
C LYS A 173 -20.11 5.57 -11.88
N THR A 174 -21.16 4.79 -11.66
CA THR A 174 -21.24 3.73 -10.63
C THR A 174 -20.03 2.80 -10.70
N ALA A 175 -19.23 2.80 -9.64
CA ALA A 175 -18.18 1.80 -9.49
C ALA A 175 -18.86 0.46 -9.23
N PHE A 176 -18.72 -0.49 -10.14
CA PHE A 176 -19.15 -1.86 -9.87
C PHE A 176 -18.34 -2.40 -8.68
N ASN A 177 -19.06 -2.78 -7.61
CA ASN A 177 -18.45 -3.45 -6.46
C ASN A 177 -18.73 -4.95 -6.54
N PRO A 178 -17.78 -5.80 -6.95
CA PRO A 178 -17.99 -7.24 -7.08
C PRO A 178 -18.22 -7.93 -5.72
N PHE A 179 -18.00 -7.23 -4.63
CA PHE A 179 -18.13 -7.74 -3.27
C PHE A 179 -19.29 -7.08 -2.49
N GLU A 180 -20.22 -6.40 -3.18
CA GLU A 180 -21.35 -5.71 -2.53
C GLU A 180 -22.18 -6.64 -1.65
N ASN A 181 -22.33 -7.90 -2.06
CA ASN A 181 -23.08 -8.92 -1.32
C ASN A 181 -22.18 -9.83 -0.46
N ARG A 182 -20.91 -9.47 -0.23
CA ARG A 182 -19.99 -10.25 0.57
C ARG A 182 -19.74 -9.58 1.91
N ASN A 183 -20.03 -10.31 2.99
CA ASN A 183 -19.72 -9.83 4.33
C ASN A 183 -18.22 -9.96 4.62
N PHE A 184 -17.61 -8.87 5.08
CA PHE A 184 -16.25 -8.84 5.58
C PHE A 184 -16.25 -8.53 7.06
N LEU A 185 -15.64 -9.40 7.85
CA LEU A 185 -15.28 -9.08 9.23
C LEU A 185 -13.95 -8.35 9.23
N ASN A 186 -13.97 -7.11 9.66
CA ASN A 186 -12.82 -6.23 9.58
C ASN A 186 -12.18 -6.04 10.95
N PHE A 187 -10.98 -6.54 11.12
CA PHE A 187 -10.20 -6.39 12.34
C PHE A 187 -9.00 -5.47 12.10
N ALA A 188 -8.69 -4.64 13.09
CA ALA A 188 -7.53 -3.76 13.03
C ALA A 188 -6.63 -4.00 14.23
N ILE A 189 -5.30 -3.95 14.01
CA ILE A 189 -4.31 -3.92 15.09
C ILE A 189 -3.63 -2.56 15.06
N VAL A 190 -3.64 -1.85 16.19
CA VAL A 190 -3.04 -0.54 16.34
C VAL A 190 -2.05 -0.52 17.50
N PRO A 191 -0.98 0.29 17.44
CA PRO A 191 -0.07 0.44 18.56
C PRO A 191 -0.77 1.14 19.73
N GLU A 192 -0.55 0.63 20.94
CA GLU A 192 -1.07 1.20 22.17
C GLU A 192 -0.26 2.43 22.60
N ASP A 193 1.07 2.28 22.67
CA ASP A 193 1.99 3.35 23.02
C ASP A 193 2.77 3.86 21.80
N LYS A 194 2.72 5.16 21.57
CA LYS A 194 3.36 5.79 20.41
C LYS A 194 4.88 5.83 20.51
N LYS A 195 5.43 5.95 21.72
CA LYS A 195 6.87 6.04 21.97
C LYS A 195 7.50 4.67 21.77
N ILE A 196 6.97 3.66 22.44
CA ILE A 196 7.40 2.26 22.30
C ILE A 196 7.27 1.83 20.84
N PHE A 197 6.19 2.18 20.19
CA PHE A 197 5.99 1.84 18.78
C PHE A 197 7.06 2.47 17.87
N LYS A 198 7.44 3.74 18.11
CA LYS A 198 8.51 4.39 17.35
C LYS A 198 9.87 3.74 17.60
N GLU A 199 10.16 3.33 18.85
CA GLU A 199 11.36 2.58 19.21
C GLU A 199 11.39 1.22 18.50
N ASN A 200 10.28 0.50 18.46
CA ASN A 200 10.15 -0.77 17.74
C ASN A 200 10.34 -0.61 16.21
N LEU A 201 9.88 0.49 15.63
CA LEU A 201 10.14 0.79 14.21
C LEU A 201 11.63 1.03 13.95
N LYS A 202 12.31 1.73 14.86
CA LYS A 202 13.77 1.95 14.79
C LYS A 202 14.54 0.64 14.90
N ALA A 203 14.24 -0.16 15.93
CA ALA A 203 14.87 -1.46 16.16
C ALA A 203 14.73 -2.38 14.94
N ARG A 204 13.52 -2.45 14.38
CA ARG A 204 13.25 -3.22 13.16
C ARG A 204 14.07 -2.73 11.96
N PHE A 205 14.18 -1.42 11.76
CA PHE A 205 14.95 -0.88 10.66
C PHE A 205 16.44 -1.19 10.78
N LEU A 206 16.99 -1.18 12.01
CA LEU A 206 18.36 -1.63 12.28
C LEU A 206 18.55 -3.10 11.90
N VAL A 207 17.63 -3.99 12.28
CA VAL A 207 17.67 -5.40 11.86
C VAL A 207 17.64 -5.53 10.34
N MET A 208 16.83 -4.75 9.63
CA MET A 208 16.79 -4.76 8.16
C MET A 208 18.14 -4.34 7.55
N LEU A 209 18.85 -3.38 8.15
CA LEU A 209 20.18 -2.99 7.72
C LEU A 209 21.20 -4.11 7.94
N GLU A 210 21.13 -4.80 9.09
CA GLU A 210 21.97 -5.97 9.40
C GLU A 210 21.68 -7.16 8.48
N GLU A 211 20.42 -7.35 8.06
CA GLU A 211 20.03 -8.38 7.09
C GLU A 211 20.44 -8.06 5.65
N GLY A 212 20.95 -6.85 5.35
CA GLY A 212 21.50 -6.46 4.04
C GLY A 212 20.57 -5.57 3.21
N LEU A 213 19.75 -4.71 3.82
CA LEU A 213 18.87 -3.79 3.08
C LEU A 213 19.63 -2.85 2.13
N ILE A 214 20.85 -2.47 2.48
CA ILE A 214 21.69 -1.62 1.62
C ILE A 214 22.07 -2.38 0.37
N GLU A 215 22.51 -3.63 0.51
CA GLU A 215 22.91 -4.53 -0.58
C GLU A 215 21.72 -4.87 -1.47
N GLU A 216 20.56 -5.15 -0.89
CA GLU A 216 19.32 -5.36 -1.65
C GLU A 216 18.98 -4.11 -2.49
N THR A 217 19.11 -2.92 -1.91
CA THR A 217 18.85 -1.66 -2.63
C THR A 217 19.85 -1.42 -3.77
N LYS A 218 21.15 -1.69 -3.55
CA LYS A 218 22.17 -1.62 -4.60
C LYS A 218 21.84 -2.56 -5.75
N PHE A 219 21.53 -3.82 -5.43
CA PHE A 219 21.14 -4.82 -6.42
C PHE A 219 19.93 -4.35 -7.27
N LEU A 220 18.91 -3.77 -6.62
CA LEU A 220 17.74 -3.26 -7.34
C LEU A 220 18.08 -2.10 -8.27
N ILE A 221 18.97 -1.19 -7.85
CA ILE A 221 19.43 -0.07 -8.69
C ILE A 221 20.22 -0.59 -9.88
N GLU A 222 21.15 -1.51 -9.67
CA GLU A 222 22.03 -2.06 -10.72
C GLU A 222 21.24 -2.86 -11.75
N LYS A 223 20.29 -3.69 -11.28
CA LYS A 223 19.54 -4.58 -12.16
C LYS A 223 18.38 -3.91 -12.89
N PHE A 224 17.67 -2.98 -12.24
CA PHE A 224 16.40 -2.43 -12.73
C PHE A 224 16.40 -0.91 -12.95
N THR A 225 17.51 -0.25 -12.72
CA THR A 225 17.63 1.20 -12.72
C THR A 225 17.08 1.88 -11.46
N ARG A 226 17.55 3.11 -11.23
CA ARG A 226 17.18 3.91 -10.05
C ARG A 226 15.75 4.43 -10.07
N ASN A 227 15.13 4.54 -11.22
CA ASN A 227 13.84 5.23 -11.39
C ASN A 227 12.62 4.32 -11.21
N ILE A 228 12.81 3.09 -10.73
CA ILE A 228 11.68 2.19 -10.45
C ILE A 228 10.87 2.70 -9.26
N LYS A 229 9.55 2.54 -9.35
CA LYS A 229 8.59 3.01 -8.34
C LYS A 229 8.87 2.41 -6.95
N LEU A 230 9.32 1.16 -6.91
CA LEU A 230 9.68 0.45 -5.70
C LEU A 230 10.65 1.25 -4.83
N LEU A 231 11.70 1.84 -5.42
CA LEU A 231 12.72 2.60 -4.70
C LEU A 231 12.21 3.93 -4.12
N SER A 232 11.01 4.37 -4.47
CA SER A 232 10.35 5.51 -3.83
C SER A 232 9.59 5.14 -2.55
N SER A 233 9.48 3.86 -2.22
CA SER A 233 8.81 3.41 -1.00
C SER A 233 9.64 3.68 0.25
N VAL A 234 8.96 3.73 1.40
CA VAL A 234 9.60 3.98 2.69
C VAL A 234 10.58 2.85 3.02
N GLY A 235 11.75 3.20 3.48
CA GLY A 235 12.89 2.31 3.67
C GLY A 235 13.86 2.43 2.49
N TYR A 236 13.47 1.98 1.32
CA TYR A 236 14.30 2.07 0.10
C TYR A 236 14.68 3.50 -0.26
N LYS A 237 13.71 4.43 -0.25
CA LYS A 237 13.99 5.84 -0.54
C LYS A 237 15.12 6.40 0.32
N GLN A 238 15.10 6.11 1.61
CA GLN A 238 16.12 6.60 2.55
C GLN A 238 17.48 5.94 2.30
N VAL A 239 17.50 4.64 1.94
CA VAL A 239 18.74 3.96 1.56
C VAL A 239 19.31 4.53 0.26
N VAL A 240 18.46 4.86 -0.73
CA VAL A 240 18.91 5.55 -1.95
C VAL A 240 19.58 6.89 -1.62
N GLU A 241 18.97 7.70 -0.73
CA GLU A 241 19.55 8.97 -0.29
C GLU A 241 20.91 8.78 0.41
N TYR A 242 21.08 7.70 1.18
CA TYR A 242 22.34 7.32 1.80
C TYR A 242 23.39 6.89 0.78
N LEU A 243 23.01 6.06 -0.20
CA LEU A 243 23.92 5.63 -1.27
C LEU A 243 24.39 6.79 -2.18
N GLU A 244 23.66 7.89 -2.19
CA GLU A 244 24.02 9.13 -2.87
C GLU A 244 24.85 10.09 -2.00
N GLU A 245 25.34 9.61 -0.85
CA GLU A 245 26.12 10.39 0.11
C GLU A 245 25.40 11.66 0.62
N LYS A 246 24.05 11.68 0.54
CA LYS A 246 23.23 12.80 1.01
C LYS A 246 22.95 12.75 2.51
N THR A 247 23.26 11.63 3.16
CA THR A 247 22.98 11.42 4.58
C THR A 247 24.01 10.48 5.19
N SER A 248 24.31 10.65 6.49
CA SER A 248 25.05 9.68 7.27
C SER A 248 24.22 8.43 7.58
N LEU A 249 24.84 7.37 8.09
CA LEU A 249 24.13 6.16 8.52
C LEU A 249 23.15 6.45 9.68
N GLU A 250 23.54 7.33 10.59
CA GLU A 250 22.66 7.75 11.71
C GLU A 250 21.45 8.51 11.22
N GLU A 251 21.64 9.44 10.28
CA GLU A 251 20.55 10.17 9.63
C GLU A 251 19.64 9.26 8.81
N LEU A 252 20.20 8.25 8.12
CA LEU A 252 19.41 7.23 7.43
C LEU A 252 18.45 6.54 8.40
N VAL A 253 18.94 6.06 9.53
CA VAL A 253 18.11 5.37 10.55
C VAL A 253 17.02 6.29 11.08
N GLU A 254 17.37 7.54 11.39
CA GLU A 254 16.39 8.51 11.90
C GLU A 254 15.33 8.86 10.84
N LYS A 255 15.73 9.18 9.61
CA LYS A 255 14.83 9.49 8.51
C LYS A 255 13.90 8.32 8.18
N ALA A 256 14.42 7.10 8.12
CA ALA A 256 13.63 5.90 7.87
C ALA A 256 12.62 5.63 9.00
N THR A 257 13.05 5.77 10.26
CA THR A 257 12.17 5.63 11.42
C THR A 257 11.03 6.65 11.37
N ASN A 258 11.35 7.92 11.13
CA ASN A 258 10.35 8.98 11.05
C ASN A 258 9.39 8.77 9.86
N ALA A 259 9.89 8.35 8.69
CA ALA A 259 9.07 8.06 7.52
C ALA A 259 8.10 6.90 7.76
N ASN A 260 8.56 5.81 8.40
CA ASN A 260 7.72 4.68 8.81
C ASN A 260 6.66 5.10 9.85
N TYR A 261 7.04 5.91 10.82
CA TYR A 261 6.10 6.44 11.81
C TYR A 261 5.01 7.32 11.16
N GLN A 262 5.37 8.21 10.22
CA GLN A 262 4.39 9.00 9.48
C GLN A 262 3.51 8.15 8.57
N LEU A 263 4.06 7.10 7.95
CA LEU A 263 3.27 6.13 7.19
C LEU A 263 2.23 5.46 8.10
N SER A 264 2.65 4.99 9.27
CA SER A 264 1.76 4.35 10.25
C SER A 264 0.65 5.28 10.74
N LYS A 265 0.94 6.55 10.99
CA LYS A 265 -0.10 7.56 11.33
C LYS A 265 -1.14 7.71 10.21
N ARG A 266 -0.69 7.75 8.96
CA ARG A 266 -1.63 7.80 7.81
C ARG A 266 -2.47 6.52 7.73
N GLN A 267 -1.88 5.35 7.96
CA GLN A 267 -2.61 4.08 7.97
C GLN A 267 -3.68 4.05 9.06
N ILE A 268 -3.36 4.50 10.29
CA ILE A 268 -4.32 4.60 11.40
C ILE A 268 -5.44 5.60 11.08
N THR A 269 -5.11 6.74 10.47
CA THR A 269 -6.13 7.72 10.05
C THR A 269 -7.09 7.12 9.01
N TRP A 270 -6.58 6.29 8.10
CA TRP A 270 -7.39 5.60 7.12
C TRP A 270 -8.35 4.57 7.75
N LEU A 271 -7.96 3.89 8.83
CA LEU A 271 -8.83 2.92 9.51
C LEU A 271 -10.18 3.51 9.92
N LYS A 272 -10.23 4.82 10.22
CA LYS A 272 -11.48 5.53 10.54
C LYS A 272 -12.50 5.56 9.39
N LYS A 273 -12.12 5.18 8.16
CA LYS A 273 -12.99 5.15 6.98
C LYS A 273 -13.64 3.79 6.75
N PHE A 274 -13.27 2.80 7.55
CA PHE A 274 -13.79 1.44 7.45
C PHE A 274 -14.70 1.13 8.65
N GLU A 275 -15.68 0.29 8.41
CA GLU A 275 -16.43 -0.37 9.47
C GLU A 275 -15.53 -1.46 10.05
N ILE A 276 -15.04 -1.24 11.26
CA ILE A 276 -14.14 -2.17 11.94
C ILE A 276 -14.95 -2.92 13.00
N THR A 277 -14.93 -4.24 12.92
CA THR A 277 -15.61 -5.14 13.86
C THR A 277 -14.98 -5.04 15.25
N GLU A 278 -13.65 -5.14 15.33
CA GLU A 278 -12.90 -4.92 16.59
C GLU A 278 -11.51 -4.35 16.30
N ILE A 279 -11.05 -3.46 17.19
CA ILE A 279 -9.70 -2.90 17.18
C ILE A 279 -8.91 -3.50 18.32
N PHE A 280 -7.82 -4.19 18.01
CA PHE A 280 -6.90 -4.77 18.96
C PHE A 280 -5.68 -3.85 19.18
N SER A 281 -5.11 -3.89 20.39
CA SER A 281 -3.78 -3.32 20.62
C SER A 281 -2.67 -4.33 20.31
N THR A 282 -1.47 -3.85 19.99
CA THR A 282 -0.31 -4.71 19.71
C THR A 282 0.07 -5.65 20.86
N ASN A 283 -0.29 -5.29 22.11
CA ASN A 283 0.02 -6.06 23.32
C ASN A 283 -1.12 -7.00 23.74
N GLN A 284 -2.23 -7.01 22.99
CA GLN A 284 -3.39 -7.80 23.37
C GLN A 284 -3.15 -9.29 23.15
N SER A 285 -3.30 -10.08 24.20
CA SER A 285 -3.35 -11.54 24.13
C SER A 285 -4.70 -12.02 23.59
N ASN A 286 -4.75 -13.27 23.14
CA ASN A 286 -5.98 -13.96 22.72
C ASN A 286 -6.73 -13.36 21.50
N MET A 287 -6.06 -12.57 20.67
CA MET A 287 -6.68 -12.02 19.43
C MET A 287 -7.28 -13.11 18.54
N VAL A 288 -6.59 -14.23 18.38
CA VAL A 288 -7.08 -15.37 17.58
C VAL A 288 -8.41 -15.88 18.12
N ILE A 289 -8.50 -16.16 19.42
CA ILE A 289 -9.73 -16.67 20.06
C ILE A 289 -10.88 -15.68 19.89
N LYS A 290 -10.61 -14.40 20.14
CA LYS A 290 -11.63 -13.35 19.97
C LYS A 290 -12.16 -13.27 18.54
N ILE A 291 -11.28 -13.36 17.54
CA ILE A 291 -11.70 -13.35 16.14
C ILE A 291 -12.53 -14.58 15.79
N LEU A 292 -12.15 -15.75 16.28
CA LEU A 292 -12.92 -16.98 16.04
C LEU A 292 -14.34 -16.91 16.61
N ASN A 293 -14.53 -16.30 17.77
CA ASN A 293 -15.87 -16.12 18.37
C ASN A 293 -16.81 -15.23 17.54
N TYR A 294 -16.31 -14.42 16.61
CA TYR A 294 -17.15 -13.68 15.65
C TYR A 294 -17.58 -14.52 14.45
N LEU A 295 -17.06 -15.72 14.28
CA LEU A 295 -17.36 -16.65 13.19
C LEU A 295 -18.32 -17.76 13.62
N GLU A 296 -18.52 -17.93 14.94
CA GLU A 296 -19.53 -18.79 15.54
C GLU A 296 -20.90 -18.07 15.59
#